data_df27b326a5ae7f5803e025882e3f9b72
#
_entry.id   df27b326a5ae7f5803e025882e3f9b72
#
_cell.length_a   1.000
_cell.length_b   1.000
_cell.length_c   1.000
_cell.angle_alpha   90.00
_cell.angle_beta   90.00
_cell.angle_gamma   90.00
#
_symmetry.space_group_name_H-M   'P 1'
#
loop_
_entity.id
_entity.type
_entity.pdbx_description
1 polymer ?
#
loop_
_entity_poly.entity_id
_entity_poly.type
_entity_poly.pdbx_seq_one_letter_code
_entity_poly.pdbx_strand_id
1 'polypeptide(L)'
;MAITKIIADSITSGAIANTPAFLATLGSTQSVGDNSWTKANINTEIFDTDNCFDASTNYRFTPNKAGKYFAFGQIFGDPGSASDLVYVYSGIYKNGSFVRYSSIDFRNNLGREATVLHTGIFDMNGSSDYLELYGNVNANDGSGMKFNNNHTYFGAYKILT
;
A
#
# COMPACT_ATOMS: atom_id res chain seq x y z
N MET A 1 -15.64 -14.58 41.30
CA MET A 1 -14.46 -15.46 41.08
C MET A 1 -13.48 -14.66 40.24
N ALA A 2 -12.32 -14.27 40.77
CA ALA A 2 -11.34 -13.49 40.05
C ALA A 2 -10.42 -14.44 39.29
N ILE A 3 -10.27 -14.25 37.97
CA ILE A 3 -9.24 -14.96 37.21
C ILE A 3 -7.90 -14.26 37.54
N THR A 4 -7.11 -14.90 38.32
CA THR A 4 -5.90 -14.32 38.92
C THR A 4 -4.67 -14.44 38.03
N LYS A 5 -4.67 -15.30 37.00
CA LYS A 5 -3.52 -15.46 36.10
C LYS A 5 -3.93 -16.22 34.84
N ILE A 6 -3.67 -15.63 33.67
CA ILE A 6 -3.59 -16.37 32.40
C ILE A 6 -2.12 -16.76 32.24
N ILE A 7 -1.82 -18.06 32.25
CA ILE A 7 -0.48 -18.58 31.98
C ILE A 7 -0.28 -18.70 30.46
N ALA A 8 0.95 -18.52 30.00
CA ALA A 8 1.29 -18.55 28.56
C ALA A 8 0.77 -19.79 27.83
N ASP A 9 0.76 -20.95 28.53
CA ASP A 9 0.25 -22.21 27.99
C ASP A 9 -1.27 -22.25 27.80
N SER A 10 -2.01 -21.28 28.36
CA SER A 10 -3.46 -21.14 28.18
C SER A 10 -3.84 -20.33 26.94
N ILE A 11 -2.84 -19.71 26.28
CA ILE A 11 -3.02 -18.99 25.02
C ILE A 11 -2.64 -19.94 23.90
N THR A 12 -3.64 -20.48 23.22
CA THR A 12 -3.44 -21.29 22.03
C THR A 12 -2.70 -20.49 20.96
N SER A 13 -1.74 -21.09 20.27
CA SER A 13 -1.08 -20.50 19.11
C SER A 13 -2.14 -19.97 18.13
N GLY A 14 -2.07 -18.67 17.80
CA GLY A 14 -3.07 -17.99 16.95
C GLY A 14 -4.18 -17.25 17.71
N ALA A 15 -4.27 -17.36 19.05
CA ALA A 15 -5.27 -16.64 19.84
C ALA A 15 -5.09 -15.11 19.78
N ILE A 16 -3.85 -14.66 19.47
CA ILE A 16 -3.51 -13.25 19.21
C ILE A 16 -2.78 -13.21 17.87
N ALA A 17 -3.51 -13.37 16.78
CA ALA A 17 -2.95 -13.30 15.44
C ALA A 17 -3.28 -11.95 14.82
N ASN A 18 -2.25 -11.28 14.26
CA ASN A 18 -2.42 -10.05 13.48
C ASN A 18 -2.90 -10.35 12.05
N THR A 19 -3.88 -11.28 11.94
CA THR A 19 -4.47 -11.69 10.66
C THR A 19 -5.91 -11.18 10.52
N PRO A 20 -6.37 -10.92 9.31
CA PRO A 20 -5.68 -11.01 8.02
C PRO A 20 -4.45 -10.10 7.88
N ALA A 21 -3.44 -10.58 7.16
CA ALA A 21 -2.24 -9.82 6.83
C ALA A 21 -1.75 -10.20 5.43
N PHE A 22 -1.22 -9.24 4.68
CA PHE A 22 -0.60 -9.49 3.38
C PHE A 22 0.59 -8.58 3.14
N LEU A 23 1.46 -9.00 2.23
CA LEU A 23 2.48 -8.19 1.59
C LEU A 23 2.58 -8.62 0.13
N ALA A 24 2.56 -7.65 -0.77
CA ALA A 24 2.72 -7.88 -2.20
C ALA A 24 3.52 -6.75 -2.86
N THR A 25 4.13 -7.04 -3.99
CA THR A 25 4.99 -6.12 -4.74
C THR A 25 4.47 -5.91 -6.16
N LEU A 26 4.95 -4.85 -6.79
CA LEU A 26 4.78 -4.65 -8.22
C LEU A 26 5.75 -5.57 -8.97
N GLY A 27 5.24 -6.58 -9.68
CA GLY A 27 6.06 -7.61 -10.34
C GLY A 27 6.82 -7.12 -11.58
N SER A 28 6.34 -6.05 -12.22
CA SER A 28 6.99 -5.40 -13.35
C SER A 28 6.71 -3.90 -13.33
N THR A 29 7.64 -3.12 -13.88
CA THR A 29 7.49 -1.65 -13.99
C THR A 29 6.22 -1.28 -14.73
N GLN A 30 5.42 -0.39 -14.16
CA GLN A 30 4.15 0.08 -14.69
C GLN A 30 4.29 1.50 -15.26
N SER A 31 3.99 1.70 -16.54
CA SER A 31 3.87 3.04 -17.12
C SER A 31 2.62 3.73 -16.59
N VAL A 32 2.73 5.00 -16.25
CA VAL A 32 1.64 5.82 -15.71
C VAL A 32 1.54 7.16 -16.44
N GLY A 33 0.39 7.81 -16.31
CA GLY A 33 0.19 9.15 -16.88
C GLY A 33 0.86 10.23 -16.03
N ASP A 34 1.29 11.31 -16.68
CA ASP A 34 1.82 12.49 -16.01
C ASP A 34 0.78 13.13 -15.10
N ASN A 35 1.22 13.50 -13.90
CA ASN A 35 0.39 14.20 -12.91
C ASN A 35 -1.00 13.56 -12.70
N SER A 36 -1.08 12.23 -12.79
CA SER A 36 -2.33 11.47 -12.70
C SER A 36 -2.27 10.46 -11.56
N TRP A 37 -3.27 10.49 -10.67
CA TRP A 37 -3.43 9.45 -9.67
C TRP A 37 -3.76 8.12 -10.35
N THR A 38 -2.83 7.20 -10.28
CA THR A 38 -2.91 5.89 -10.92
C THR A 38 -2.82 4.79 -9.88
N LYS A 39 -3.70 3.79 -9.97
CA LYS A 39 -3.62 2.61 -9.12
C LYS A 39 -2.36 1.81 -9.47
N ALA A 40 -1.60 1.42 -8.44
CA ALA A 40 -0.48 0.51 -8.60
C ALA A 40 -1.00 -0.93 -8.77
N ASN A 41 -0.62 -1.57 -9.88
CA ASN A 41 -1.01 -2.95 -10.20
C ASN A 41 -0.14 -3.95 -9.43
N ILE A 42 -0.26 -3.93 -8.10
CA ILE A 42 0.49 -4.80 -7.19
C ILE A 42 0.05 -6.24 -7.45
N ASN A 43 0.89 -7.03 -8.11
CA ASN A 43 0.49 -8.32 -8.71
C ASN A 43 1.38 -9.51 -8.32
N THR A 44 2.31 -9.31 -7.39
CA THR A 44 3.20 -10.38 -6.92
C THR A 44 3.13 -10.49 -5.41
N GLU A 45 2.38 -11.47 -4.94
CA GLU A 45 2.25 -11.75 -3.51
C GLU A 45 3.55 -12.30 -2.93
N ILE A 46 3.92 -11.78 -1.76
CA ILE A 46 4.96 -12.36 -0.90
C ILE A 46 4.30 -13.29 0.12
N PHE A 47 3.22 -12.83 0.73
CA PHE A 47 2.32 -13.65 1.53
C PHE A 47 0.93 -13.01 1.61
N ASP A 48 -0.09 -13.85 1.80
CA ASP A 48 -1.46 -13.49 2.18
C ASP A 48 -2.02 -14.57 3.11
N THR A 49 -2.30 -14.24 4.36
CA THR A 49 -2.65 -15.24 5.39
C THR A 49 -4.07 -15.78 5.27
N ASP A 50 -4.99 -15.01 4.73
CA ASP A 50 -6.42 -15.31 4.71
C ASP A 50 -7.02 -15.19 3.29
N ASN A 51 -6.18 -15.13 2.27
CA ASN A 51 -6.56 -14.96 0.87
C ASN A 51 -7.45 -13.71 0.67
N CYS A 52 -6.99 -12.58 1.21
CA CYS A 52 -7.70 -11.30 1.25
C CYS A 52 -7.17 -10.26 0.26
N PHE A 53 -6.06 -10.54 -0.41
CA PHE A 53 -5.48 -9.66 -1.42
C PHE A 53 -5.73 -10.20 -2.82
N ASP A 54 -6.33 -9.38 -3.69
CA ASP A 54 -6.51 -9.72 -5.11
C ASP A 54 -5.34 -9.16 -5.93
N ALA A 55 -4.37 -10.01 -6.23
CA ALA A 55 -3.19 -9.68 -7.02
C ALA A 55 -3.40 -9.78 -8.55
N SER A 56 -4.59 -10.12 -9.02
CA SER A 56 -4.83 -10.45 -10.43
C SER A 56 -5.73 -9.48 -11.18
N THR A 57 -6.78 -9.00 -10.53
CA THR A 57 -7.85 -8.23 -11.20
C THR A 57 -8.01 -6.84 -10.62
N ASN A 58 -8.16 -6.74 -9.29
CA ASN A 58 -8.49 -5.48 -8.65
C ASN A 58 -7.29 -4.85 -7.92
N TYR A 59 -6.22 -5.61 -7.65
CA TYR A 59 -5.02 -5.15 -6.91
C TYR A 59 -5.38 -4.47 -5.60
N ARG A 60 -6.21 -5.14 -4.79
CA ARG A 60 -6.78 -4.57 -3.57
C ARG A 60 -6.82 -5.57 -2.42
N PHE A 61 -6.75 -5.04 -1.20
CA PHE A 61 -6.90 -5.79 0.04
C PHE A 61 -8.32 -5.65 0.56
N THR A 62 -9.02 -6.77 0.70
CA THR A 62 -10.41 -6.85 1.23
C THR A 62 -10.42 -7.80 2.42
N PRO A 63 -10.14 -7.34 3.65
CA PRO A 63 -10.11 -8.21 4.82
C PRO A 63 -11.51 -8.74 5.14
N ASN A 64 -11.59 -10.05 5.40
CA ASN A 64 -12.84 -10.72 5.76
C ASN A 64 -13.15 -10.67 7.25
N LYS A 65 -12.45 -9.83 8.01
CA LYS A 65 -12.62 -9.63 9.46
C LYS A 65 -12.69 -8.13 9.75
N ALA A 66 -13.71 -7.71 10.51
CA ALA A 66 -13.79 -6.34 10.97
C ALA A 66 -12.66 -5.98 11.94
N GLY A 67 -12.30 -4.72 12.00
CA GLY A 67 -11.30 -4.21 12.93
C GLY A 67 -10.42 -3.11 12.36
N LYS A 68 -9.40 -2.71 13.13
CA LYS A 68 -8.40 -1.73 12.72
C LYS A 68 -7.20 -2.41 12.08
N TYR A 69 -6.79 -1.88 10.95
CA TYR A 69 -5.67 -2.37 10.15
C TYR A 69 -4.61 -1.28 10.00
N PHE A 70 -3.37 -1.63 10.27
CA PHE A 70 -2.24 -0.82 9.81
C PHE A 70 -1.93 -1.20 8.37
N ALA A 71 -1.97 -0.23 7.48
CA ALA A 71 -1.61 -0.42 6.08
C ALA A 71 -0.45 0.50 5.71
N PHE A 72 0.40 0.03 4.81
CA PHE A 72 1.55 0.74 4.30
C PHE A 72 1.72 0.46 2.81
N GLY A 73 2.05 1.49 2.04
CA GLY A 73 2.29 1.37 0.62
C GLY A 73 3.38 2.32 0.16
N GLN A 74 4.33 1.82 -0.61
CA GLN A 74 5.42 2.59 -1.17
C GLN A 74 5.32 2.64 -2.69
N ILE A 75 5.45 3.84 -3.22
CA ILE A 75 5.62 4.10 -4.65
C ILE A 75 7.06 4.51 -4.92
N PHE A 76 7.70 3.82 -5.84
CA PHE A 76 8.96 4.26 -6.45
C PHE A 76 8.65 4.95 -7.78
N GLY A 77 8.66 6.27 -7.76
CA GLY A 77 8.41 7.11 -8.93
C GLY A 77 9.68 7.35 -9.74
N ASP A 78 9.62 7.03 -11.02
CA ASP A 78 10.68 7.19 -12.00
C ASP A 78 10.12 8.02 -13.17
N PRO A 79 10.70 9.20 -13.49
CA PRO A 79 10.25 10.05 -14.60
C PRO A 79 10.69 9.53 -15.96
N GLY A 80 11.51 8.47 -16.01
CA GLY A 80 12.06 7.93 -17.26
C GLY A 80 13.30 8.66 -17.79
N SER A 81 13.54 9.89 -17.37
CA SER A 81 14.67 10.75 -17.75
C SER A 81 15.42 11.24 -16.52
N ALA A 82 16.73 11.47 -16.65
CA ALA A 82 17.52 11.99 -15.54
C ALA A 82 17.19 13.46 -15.26
N SER A 83 17.11 13.82 -13.96
CA SER A 83 16.88 15.19 -13.50
C SER A 83 15.58 15.81 -14.02
N ASP A 84 14.52 15.01 -14.09
CA ASP A 84 13.23 15.45 -14.63
C ASP A 84 12.06 15.24 -13.65
N LEU A 85 12.28 14.54 -12.54
CA LEU A 85 11.26 14.29 -11.53
C LEU A 85 10.88 15.58 -10.79
N VAL A 86 9.61 15.95 -10.89
CA VAL A 86 9.01 17.11 -10.21
C VAL A 86 8.48 16.72 -8.84
N TYR A 87 7.72 15.61 -8.74
CA TYR A 87 7.25 15.06 -7.47
C TYR A 87 6.80 13.59 -7.61
N VAL A 88 6.75 12.94 -6.46
CA VAL A 88 6.12 11.61 -6.29
C VAL A 88 5.18 11.66 -5.10
N TYR A 89 4.00 11.09 -5.27
CA TYR A 89 3.03 10.87 -4.21
C TYR A 89 2.71 9.39 -4.07
N SER A 90 2.51 8.95 -2.84
CA SER A 90 1.98 7.63 -2.49
C SER A 90 0.75 7.81 -1.60
N GLY A 91 -0.36 7.15 -1.92
CA GLY A 91 -1.61 7.27 -1.17
C GLY A 91 -2.37 5.96 -1.10
N ILE A 92 -3.07 5.74 0.02
CA ILE A 92 -3.96 4.60 0.19
C ILE A 92 -5.40 5.08 0.05
N TYR A 93 -6.13 4.43 -0.86
CA TYR A 93 -7.55 4.65 -1.09
C TYR A 93 -8.36 3.62 -0.32
N LYS A 94 -9.48 4.04 0.26
CA LYS A 94 -10.47 3.15 0.86
C LYS A 94 -11.75 3.21 0.05
N ASN A 95 -12.25 2.06 -0.40
CA ASN A 95 -13.50 1.95 -1.17
C ASN A 95 -13.52 2.86 -2.42
N GLY A 96 -12.38 2.93 -3.12
CA GLY A 96 -12.22 3.80 -4.28
C GLY A 96 -12.12 5.30 -3.98
N SER A 97 -12.16 5.70 -2.71
CA SER A 97 -12.10 7.10 -2.30
C SER A 97 -10.72 7.42 -1.71
N PHE A 98 -10.19 8.57 -2.12
CA PHE A 98 -8.95 9.12 -1.58
C PHE A 98 -9.07 9.38 -0.07
N VAL A 99 -8.08 8.94 0.70
CA VAL A 99 -8.03 9.18 2.15
C VAL A 99 -6.91 10.16 2.50
N ARG A 100 -5.66 9.81 2.25
CA ARG A 100 -4.46 10.63 2.52
C ARG A 100 -3.30 10.18 1.63
N TYR A 101 -2.27 11.00 1.55
CA TYR A 101 -1.03 10.69 0.85
C TYR A 101 0.20 11.24 1.59
N SER A 102 1.35 10.70 1.25
CA SER A 102 2.68 11.25 1.49
C SER A 102 3.29 11.71 0.18
N SER A 103 4.16 12.71 0.21
CA SER A 103 4.76 13.27 -0.99
C SER A 103 6.21 13.68 -0.79
N ILE A 104 6.97 13.65 -1.87
CA ILE A 104 8.26 14.35 -2.02
C ILE A 104 8.13 15.27 -3.23
N ASP A 105 8.63 16.50 -3.10
CA ASP A 105 8.50 17.57 -4.08
C ASP A 105 9.87 18.16 -4.42
N PHE A 106 10.23 18.17 -5.69
CA PHE A 106 11.49 18.63 -6.25
C PHE A 106 11.34 19.85 -7.18
N ARG A 107 10.22 20.56 -7.13
CA ARG A 107 9.92 21.67 -8.07
C ARG A 107 11.01 22.71 -8.19
N ASN A 108 11.79 22.94 -7.13
CA ASN A 108 12.88 23.91 -7.14
C ASN A 108 14.23 23.32 -7.60
N ASN A 109 14.36 21.99 -7.63
CA ASN A 109 15.58 21.30 -8.07
C ASN A 109 15.20 19.87 -8.47
N LEU A 110 14.95 19.66 -9.74
CA LEU A 110 14.41 18.40 -10.28
C LEU A 110 15.22 17.19 -9.88
N GLY A 111 14.54 16.15 -9.44
CA GLY A 111 15.12 14.88 -9.03
C GLY A 111 15.29 13.90 -10.18
N ARG A 112 15.95 12.77 -9.87
CA ARG A 112 16.05 11.66 -10.80
C ARG A 112 14.94 10.63 -10.59
N GLU A 113 14.78 10.20 -9.37
CA GLU A 113 13.81 9.18 -8.94
C GLU A 113 13.62 9.30 -7.42
N ALA A 114 12.48 8.86 -6.90
CA ALA A 114 12.25 8.85 -5.46
C ALA A 114 11.27 7.77 -5.04
N THR A 115 11.45 7.28 -3.80
CA THR A 115 10.47 6.42 -3.12
C THR A 115 9.70 7.21 -2.10
N VAL A 116 8.39 7.03 -2.06
CA VAL A 116 7.50 7.64 -1.07
C VAL A 116 6.69 6.56 -0.38
N LEU A 117 6.89 6.42 0.92
CA LEU A 117 6.10 5.55 1.79
C LEU A 117 4.91 6.31 2.35
N HIS A 118 3.72 5.74 2.23
CA HIS A 118 2.53 6.17 2.96
C HIS A 118 2.06 5.08 3.91
N THR A 119 1.64 5.49 5.11
CA THR A 119 1.10 4.57 6.13
C THR A 119 -0.17 5.13 6.74
N GLY A 120 -1.04 4.25 7.22
CA GLY A 120 -2.25 4.66 7.90
C GLY A 120 -2.91 3.55 8.70
N ILE A 121 -3.83 3.95 9.59
CA ILE A 121 -4.71 3.03 10.30
C ILE A 121 -6.11 3.20 9.73
N PHE A 122 -6.74 2.09 9.35
CA PHE A 122 -8.03 2.05 8.70
C PHE A 122 -9.00 1.16 9.47
N ASP A 123 -10.20 1.67 9.75
CA ASP A 123 -11.32 0.85 10.22
C ASP A 123 -11.91 0.10 9.02
N MET A 124 -11.99 -1.24 9.12
CA MET A 124 -12.53 -2.10 8.06
C MET A 124 -13.73 -2.87 8.60
N ASN A 125 -14.82 -2.92 7.82
CA ASN A 125 -16.09 -3.55 8.24
C ASN A 125 -16.08 -5.08 8.17
N GLY A 126 -15.02 -5.69 7.60
CA GLY A 126 -14.87 -7.14 7.51
C GLY A 126 -15.75 -7.82 6.46
N SER A 127 -16.32 -7.08 5.51
CA SER A 127 -17.16 -7.65 4.46
C SER A 127 -16.95 -7.01 3.08
N SER A 128 -17.06 -5.69 2.98
CA SER A 128 -17.04 -4.97 1.71
C SER A 128 -15.96 -3.89 1.63
N ASP A 129 -15.40 -3.45 2.75
CA ASP A 129 -14.33 -2.46 2.75
C ASP A 129 -13.06 -3.02 2.15
N TYR A 130 -12.42 -2.22 1.30
CA TYR A 130 -11.14 -2.56 0.68
C TYR A 130 -10.17 -1.38 0.65
N LEU A 131 -8.87 -1.70 0.58
CA LEU A 131 -7.79 -0.75 0.44
C LEU A 131 -7.03 -0.98 -0.87
N GLU A 132 -6.60 0.11 -1.50
CA GLU A 132 -5.84 0.12 -2.75
C GLU A 132 -4.67 1.10 -2.65
N LEU A 133 -3.53 0.75 -3.25
CA LEU A 133 -2.39 1.65 -3.36
C LEU A 133 -2.49 2.47 -4.65
N TYR A 134 -2.36 3.77 -4.53
CA TYR A 134 -2.27 4.72 -5.65
C TYR A 134 -0.99 5.53 -5.55
N GLY A 135 -0.49 5.94 -6.70
CA GLY A 135 0.61 6.88 -6.81
C GLY A 135 0.31 7.98 -7.82
N ASN A 136 1.09 9.05 -7.74
CA ASN A 136 1.13 10.09 -8.74
C ASN A 136 2.59 10.50 -8.93
N VAL A 137 3.04 10.51 -10.17
CA VAL A 137 4.39 10.94 -10.57
C VAL A 137 4.23 12.06 -11.56
N ASN A 138 5.02 13.12 -11.41
CA ASN A 138 5.08 14.21 -12.38
C ASN A 138 6.52 14.38 -12.86
N ALA A 139 6.68 14.40 -14.17
CA ALA A 139 7.91 14.75 -14.85
C ALA A 139 7.80 16.13 -15.49
N ASN A 140 8.90 16.88 -15.53
CA ASN A 140 8.91 18.22 -16.06
C ASN A 140 8.65 18.26 -17.60
N ASP A 141 9.05 17.20 -18.32
CA ASP A 141 8.76 17.04 -19.75
C ASP A 141 7.38 16.40 -20.03
N GLY A 142 6.67 15.96 -18.99
CA GLY A 142 5.35 15.35 -19.09
C GLY A 142 5.32 13.96 -19.72
N SER A 143 6.45 13.26 -19.77
CA SER A 143 6.54 11.97 -20.47
C SER A 143 7.33 10.91 -19.70
N GLY A 144 7.08 9.63 -20.00
CA GLY A 144 7.90 8.51 -19.56
C GLY A 144 7.72 8.06 -18.11
N MET A 145 6.78 8.62 -17.34
CA MET A 145 6.59 8.29 -15.93
C MET A 145 6.23 6.82 -15.70
N LYS A 146 6.79 6.28 -14.62
CA LYS A 146 6.62 4.88 -14.23
C LYS A 146 6.53 4.74 -12.72
N PHE A 147 5.81 3.70 -12.27
CA PHE A 147 6.09 3.07 -10.98
C PHE A 147 7.12 1.96 -11.22
N ASN A 148 8.28 2.11 -10.62
CA ASN A 148 9.35 1.13 -10.77
C ASN A 148 9.12 -0.04 -9.81
N ASN A 149 9.27 -1.27 -10.29
CA ASN A 149 8.96 -2.47 -9.53
C ASN A 149 9.96 -2.80 -8.42
N ASN A 150 11.17 -2.26 -8.46
CA ASN A 150 12.21 -2.60 -7.49
C ASN A 150 11.83 -2.28 -6.03
N HIS A 151 11.06 -1.21 -5.82
CA HIS A 151 10.70 -0.72 -4.49
C HIS A 151 9.24 -0.28 -4.36
N THR A 152 8.36 -0.72 -5.27
CA THR A 152 6.92 -0.46 -5.16
C THR A 152 6.25 -1.68 -4.55
N TYR A 153 5.60 -1.49 -3.38
CA TYR A 153 4.97 -2.57 -2.62
C TYR A 153 3.79 -2.06 -1.80
N PHE A 154 2.93 -2.99 -1.40
CA PHE A 154 1.75 -2.72 -0.58
C PHE A 154 1.55 -3.85 0.44
N GLY A 155 1.20 -3.48 1.67
CA GLY A 155 0.93 -4.43 2.74
C GLY A 155 -0.02 -3.88 3.79
N ALA A 156 -0.65 -4.79 4.51
CA ALA A 156 -1.46 -4.46 5.68
C ALA A 156 -1.55 -5.64 6.64
N TYR A 157 -1.83 -5.34 7.92
CA TYR A 157 -2.14 -6.35 8.92
C TYR A 157 -3.09 -5.81 9.98
N LYS A 158 -3.86 -6.71 10.57
CA LYS A 158 -4.80 -6.36 11.64
C LYS A 158 -4.06 -6.01 12.93
N ILE A 159 -4.44 -4.91 13.58
CA ILE A 159 -3.86 -4.47 14.86
C ILE A 159 -4.83 -4.60 16.01
N LEU A 160 -6.12 -4.36 15.79
CA LEU A 160 -7.16 -4.39 16.82
C LEU A 160 -8.47 -4.98 16.27
N THR A 161 -9.27 -5.54 17.14
CA THR A 161 -10.64 -6.03 16.89
C THR A 161 -11.67 -4.98 17.20
#